data_c8152ef06d5766044edc9eca0b775f21
#
_entry.id   c8152ef06d5766044edc9eca0b775f21
#
_cell.length_a   1.000
_cell.length_b   1.000
_cell.length_c   1.000
_cell.angle_alpha   90.00
_cell.angle_beta   90.00
_cell.angle_gamma   90.00
#
_symmetry.space_group_name_H-M   'P 1'
#
loop_
_entity.id
_entity.type
_entity.pdbx_description
1 polymer ?
#
loop_
_entity_poly.entity_id
_entity_poly.type
_entity_poly.pdbx_seq_one_letter_code
_entity_poly.pdbx_strand_id
1 'polypeptide(L)'
;MAQNETEAAFQQLSQRLIKEHWDFYPTAGSRIGKHEYDGRLPDLSPSQIARREGELRHRLAELRTLDANALDEAGRMSYRIMELFLRRELFIFNDLKPLENNPMRHAGYLNVSGYIRRDYAPLEDRLRSAASAMRPSPLRRATTV
;
A
#
# COMPACT_ATOMS: atom_id res chain seq x y z
N MET A 1 17.33 28.40 -3.45
CA MET A 1 16.53 28.12 -2.24
C MET A 1 15.23 27.40 -2.59
N ALA A 2 14.35 27.93 -3.44
CA ALA A 2 13.06 27.28 -3.79
C ALA A 2 13.18 25.85 -4.35
N GLN A 3 14.21 25.56 -5.17
CA GLN A 3 14.43 24.21 -5.72
C GLN A 3 14.71 23.18 -4.63
N ASN A 4 15.56 23.49 -3.65
CA ASN A 4 15.87 22.57 -2.54
C ASN A 4 14.66 22.33 -1.65
N GLU A 5 13.80 23.34 -1.48
CA GLU A 5 12.56 23.21 -0.68
C GLU A 5 11.55 22.31 -1.39
N THR A 6 11.36 22.49 -2.70
CA THR A 6 10.48 21.62 -3.51
C THR A 6 10.96 20.19 -3.52
N GLU A 7 12.27 19.96 -3.69
CA GLU A 7 12.88 18.63 -3.65
C GLU A 7 12.65 17.96 -2.29
N ALA A 8 12.91 18.66 -1.19
CA ALA A 8 12.68 18.15 0.17
C ALA A 8 11.20 17.81 0.41
N ALA A 9 10.29 18.69 -0.01
CA ALA A 9 8.85 18.46 0.10
C ALA A 9 8.40 17.23 -0.72
N PHE A 10 8.92 17.09 -1.96
CA PHE A 10 8.64 15.96 -2.81
C PHE A 10 9.16 14.65 -2.21
N GLN A 11 10.36 14.63 -1.65
CA GLN A 11 10.92 13.45 -0.98
C GLN A 11 10.12 13.03 0.23
N GLN A 12 9.69 13.99 1.07
CA GLN A 12 8.84 13.71 2.23
C GLN A 12 7.48 13.14 1.82
N LEU A 13 6.86 13.71 0.78
CA LEU A 13 5.60 13.20 0.23
C LEU A 13 5.77 11.78 -0.30
N SER A 14 6.86 11.50 -1.02
CA SER A 14 7.19 10.19 -1.57
C SER A 14 7.33 9.13 -0.47
N GLN A 15 8.08 9.44 0.59
CA GLN A 15 8.28 8.54 1.71
C GLN A 15 6.96 8.22 2.44
N ARG A 16 6.13 9.25 2.67
CA ARG A 16 4.80 9.08 3.28
C ARG A 16 3.92 8.18 2.42
N LEU A 17 3.85 8.44 1.11
CA LEU A 17 3.04 7.67 0.18
C LEU A 17 3.46 6.19 0.14
N ILE A 18 4.76 5.93 0.09
CA ILE A 18 5.31 4.57 0.09
C ILE A 18 4.94 3.86 1.40
N LYS A 19 5.10 4.53 2.54
CA LYS A 19 4.75 3.96 3.84
C LYS A 19 3.25 3.64 3.93
N GLU A 20 2.39 4.60 3.56
CA GLU A 20 0.93 4.42 3.54
C GLU A 20 0.49 3.29 2.60
N HIS A 21 1.20 3.10 1.48
CA HIS A 21 0.93 1.99 0.56
C HIS A 21 1.21 0.64 1.20
N TRP A 22 2.35 0.48 1.88
CA TRP A 22 2.67 -0.78 2.57
C TRP A 22 1.81 -1.01 3.81
N ASP A 23 1.44 0.05 4.53
CA ASP A 23 0.52 -0.05 5.66
C ASP A 23 -0.87 -0.56 5.23
N PHE A 24 -1.34 -0.13 4.05
CA PHE A 24 -2.61 -0.60 3.48
C PHE A 24 -2.49 -1.99 2.83
N TYR A 25 -1.37 -2.29 2.17
CA TYR A 25 -1.08 -3.58 1.53
C TYR A 25 0.11 -4.30 2.18
N PRO A 26 0.03 -4.70 3.46
CA PRO A 26 1.16 -5.27 4.17
C PRO A 26 1.71 -6.55 3.53
N THR A 27 0.85 -7.38 2.94
CA THR A 27 1.28 -8.58 2.22
C THR A 27 2.16 -8.28 1.00
N ALA A 28 1.98 -7.13 0.35
CA ALA A 28 2.85 -6.71 -0.73
C ALA A 28 4.23 -6.27 -0.19
N GLY A 29 4.27 -5.57 0.95
CA GLY A 29 5.51 -5.22 1.65
C GLY A 29 6.32 -6.47 2.05
N SER A 30 5.67 -7.44 2.69
CA SER A 30 6.30 -8.72 3.05
C SER A 30 6.88 -9.45 1.83
N ARG A 31 6.18 -9.46 0.69
CA ARG A 31 6.67 -10.10 -0.54
C ARG A 31 7.97 -9.52 -1.07
N ILE A 32 8.23 -8.25 -0.89
CA ILE A 32 9.47 -7.57 -1.33
C ILE A 32 10.54 -7.54 -0.25
N GLY A 33 10.34 -8.26 0.86
CA GLY A 33 11.34 -8.40 1.93
C GLY A 33 11.24 -7.36 3.05
N LYS A 34 10.14 -6.61 3.12
CA LYS A 34 9.86 -5.72 4.26
C LYS A 34 9.22 -6.52 5.38
N HIS A 35 10.07 -7.18 6.19
CA HIS A 35 9.64 -8.14 7.20
C HIS A 35 8.90 -7.51 8.39
N GLU A 36 8.94 -6.19 8.55
CA GLU A 36 8.09 -5.46 9.49
C GLU A 36 6.58 -5.60 9.20
N TYR A 37 6.23 -6.07 7.99
CA TYR A 37 4.85 -6.33 7.56
C TYR A 37 4.46 -7.81 7.63
N ASP A 38 5.36 -8.70 8.06
CA ASP A 38 5.10 -10.13 8.14
C ASP A 38 3.95 -10.44 9.09
N GLY A 39 3.14 -11.43 8.72
CA GLY A 39 1.98 -11.85 9.50
C GLY A 39 0.78 -10.89 9.49
N ARG A 40 0.85 -9.79 8.73
CA ARG A 40 -0.24 -8.81 8.61
C ARG A 40 -1.03 -9.04 7.32
N LEU A 41 -2.35 -8.91 7.42
CA LEU A 41 -3.27 -8.87 6.27
C LEU A 41 -3.83 -7.46 6.09
N PRO A 42 -4.20 -7.07 4.85
CA PRO A 42 -4.90 -5.82 4.63
C PRO A 42 -6.29 -5.87 5.27
N ASP A 43 -6.69 -4.76 5.88
CA ASP A 43 -8.08 -4.54 6.27
C ASP A 43 -8.83 -3.96 5.08
N LEU A 44 -9.66 -4.78 4.45
CA LEU A 44 -10.45 -4.43 3.27
C LEU A 44 -11.92 -4.14 3.64
N SER A 45 -12.19 -3.74 4.87
CA SER A 45 -13.52 -3.27 5.26
C SER A 45 -13.92 -2.02 4.45
N PRO A 46 -15.22 -1.80 4.20
CA PRO A 46 -15.67 -0.64 3.45
C PRO A 46 -15.17 0.69 4.02
N SER A 47 -15.07 0.81 5.34
CA SER A 47 -14.57 2.00 6.02
C SER A 47 -13.07 2.24 5.74
N GLN A 48 -12.25 1.18 5.71
CA GLN A 48 -10.82 1.29 5.42
C GLN A 48 -10.56 1.57 3.94
N ILE A 49 -11.39 1.01 3.05
CA ILE A 49 -11.36 1.32 1.62
C ILE A 49 -11.68 2.80 1.39
N ALA A 50 -12.77 3.31 1.97
CA ALA A 50 -13.15 4.72 1.86
C ALA A 50 -12.09 5.67 2.44
N ARG A 51 -11.50 5.29 3.59
CA ARG A 51 -10.37 6.05 4.17
C ARG A 51 -9.18 6.10 3.22
N ARG A 52 -8.80 4.94 2.65
CA ARG A 52 -7.68 4.85 1.71
C ARG A 52 -7.91 5.69 0.45
N GLU A 53 -9.12 5.67 -0.07
CA GLU A 53 -9.51 6.52 -1.20
C GLU A 53 -9.36 8.01 -0.90
N GLY A 54 -9.81 8.45 0.28
CA GLY A 54 -9.63 9.83 0.74
C GLY A 54 -8.15 10.22 0.89
N GLU A 55 -7.32 9.34 1.44
CA GLU A 55 -5.87 9.52 1.54
C GLU A 55 -5.23 9.70 0.16
N LEU A 56 -5.57 8.84 -0.81
CA LEU A 56 -5.03 8.92 -2.18
C LEU A 56 -5.42 10.24 -2.87
N ARG A 57 -6.68 10.68 -2.71
CA ARG A 57 -7.12 11.98 -3.24
C ARG A 57 -6.36 13.15 -2.62
N HIS A 58 -6.16 13.10 -1.31
CA HIS A 58 -5.40 14.12 -0.61
C HIS A 58 -3.95 14.16 -1.08
N ARG A 59 -3.28 13.00 -1.21
CA ARG A 59 -1.90 12.92 -1.70
C ARG A 59 -1.76 13.40 -3.15
N LEU A 60 -2.74 13.11 -4.01
CA LEU A 60 -2.74 13.62 -5.38
C LEU A 60 -2.90 15.15 -5.41
N ALA A 61 -3.74 15.70 -4.55
CA ALA A 61 -3.88 17.15 -4.42
C ALA A 61 -2.58 17.79 -3.89
N GLU A 62 -1.98 17.23 -2.83
CA GLU A 62 -0.71 17.67 -2.26
C GLU A 62 0.43 17.61 -3.31
N LEU A 63 0.54 16.53 -4.07
CA LEU A 63 1.53 16.40 -5.13
C LEU A 63 1.41 17.53 -6.17
N ARG A 64 0.18 17.88 -6.54
CA ARG A 64 -0.10 18.92 -7.55
C ARG A 64 0.17 20.35 -7.06
N THR A 65 0.39 20.56 -5.77
CA THR A 65 0.84 21.87 -5.27
C THR A 65 2.33 22.10 -5.48
N LEU A 66 3.10 21.03 -5.76
CA LEU A 66 4.54 21.14 -5.97
C LEU A 66 4.84 21.55 -7.43
N ASP A 67 5.75 22.49 -7.61
CA ASP A 67 6.21 22.86 -8.95
C ASP A 67 7.17 21.78 -9.49
N ALA A 68 6.67 20.94 -10.38
CA ALA A 68 7.45 19.90 -11.02
C ALA A 68 8.65 20.44 -11.85
N ASN A 69 8.57 21.70 -12.32
CA ASN A 69 9.67 22.30 -13.10
C ASN A 69 10.85 22.71 -12.20
N ALA A 70 10.60 22.89 -10.91
CA ALA A 70 11.65 23.16 -9.92
C ALA A 70 12.46 21.89 -9.55
N LEU A 71 12.02 20.69 -9.96
CA LEU A 71 12.74 19.44 -9.75
C LEU A 71 13.78 19.23 -10.86
N ASP A 72 14.84 18.47 -10.57
CA ASP A 72 15.76 17.98 -11.58
C ASP A 72 15.10 16.94 -12.52
N GLU A 73 15.82 16.43 -13.50
CA GLU A 73 15.26 15.47 -14.48
C GLU A 73 14.78 14.19 -13.82
N ALA A 74 15.52 13.64 -12.87
CA ALA A 74 15.15 12.43 -12.13
C ALA A 74 13.95 12.68 -11.22
N GLY A 75 13.88 13.83 -10.57
CA GLY A 75 12.76 14.28 -9.75
C GLY A 75 11.48 14.45 -10.57
N ARG A 76 11.56 15.07 -11.76
CA ARG A 76 10.42 15.18 -12.68
C ARG A 76 9.90 13.82 -13.15
N MET A 77 10.80 12.88 -13.45
CA MET A 77 10.40 11.52 -13.80
C MET A 77 9.69 10.85 -12.63
N SER A 78 10.26 10.94 -11.43
CA SER A 78 9.68 10.38 -10.20
C SER A 78 8.31 11.01 -9.88
N TYR A 79 8.16 12.32 -10.08
CA TYR A 79 6.88 13.03 -9.94
C TYR A 79 5.81 12.45 -10.87
N ARG A 80 6.13 12.25 -12.16
CA ARG A 80 5.20 11.66 -13.14
C ARG A 80 4.80 10.23 -12.76
N ILE A 81 5.75 9.42 -12.31
CA ILE A 81 5.49 8.04 -11.85
C ILE A 81 4.54 8.08 -10.66
N MET A 82 4.77 8.96 -9.69
CA MET A 82 3.93 9.09 -8.50
C MET A 82 2.51 9.58 -8.86
N GLU A 83 2.37 10.56 -9.75
CA GLU A 83 1.05 11.01 -10.21
C GLU A 83 0.29 9.88 -10.91
N LEU A 84 0.94 9.15 -11.81
CA LEU A 84 0.34 8.00 -12.49
C LEU A 84 -0.07 6.90 -11.50
N PHE A 85 0.77 6.62 -10.50
CA PHE A 85 0.45 5.66 -9.45
C PHE A 85 -0.81 6.07 -8.68
N LEU A 86 -0.88 7.32 -8.21
CA LEU A 86 -2.03 7.83 -7.46
C LEU A 86 -3.32 7.79 -8.30
N ARG A 87 -3.26 8.23 -9.55
CA ARG A 87 -4.41 8.18 -10.47
C ARG A 87 -4.85 6.75 -10.76
N ARG A 88 -3.90 5.83 -10.95
CA ARG A 88 -4.19 4.40 -11.16
C ARG A 88 -4.87 3.79 -9.94
N GLU A 89 -4.36 4.05 -8.72
CA GLU A 89 -4.97 3.53 -7.49
C GLU A 89 -6.42 4.06 -7.33
N LEU A 90 -6.63 5.36 -7.56
CA LEU A 90 -7.97 5.94 -7.53
C LEU A 90 -8.90 5.31 -8.57
N PHE A 91 -8.44 5.08 -9.80
CA PHE A 91 -9.21 4.39 -10.84
C PHE A 91 -9.57 2.95 -10.42
N ILE A 92 -8.63 2.24 -9.78
CA ILE A 92 -8.88 0.88 -9.28
C ILE A 92 -9.99 0.89 -8.22
N PHE A 93 -9.98 1.85 -7.28
CA PHE A 93 -10.99 1.92 -6.23
C PHE A 93 -12.36 2.40 -6.74
N ASN A 94 -12.38 3.40 -7.62
CA ASN A 94 -13.63 4.06 -8.02
C ASN A 94 -14.33 3.37 -9.19
N ASP A 95 -13.57 2.93 -10.18
CA ASP A 95 -14.11 2.48 -11.46
C ASP A 95 -14.05 0.95 -11.60
N LEU A 96 -12.89 0.35 -11.37
CA LEU A 96 -12.74 -1.10 -11.53
C LEU A 96 -13.31 -1.90 -10.37
N LYS A 97 -13.22 -1.39 -9.15
CA LYS A 97 -13.74 -2.00 -7.91
C LYS A 97 -13.48 -3.51 -7.80
N PRO A 98 -12.23 -3.98 -8.00
CA PRO A 98 -11.96 -5.42 -8.06
C PRO A 98 -12.20 -6.13 -6.74
N LEU A 99 -12.26 -5.42 -5.61
CA LEU A 99 -12.63 -5.99 -4.32
C LEU A 99 -14.13 -6.31 -4.22
N GLU A 100 -14.98 -5.65 -5.01
CA GLU A 100 -16.41 -5.93 -5.10
C GLU A 100 -16.71 -7.00 -6.15
N ASN A 101 -15.97 -6.98 -7.28
CA ASN A 101 -16.30 -7.74 -8.48
C ASN A 101 -15.45 -9.01 -8.69
N ASN A 102 -14.35 -9.19 -7.93
CA ASN A 102 -13.43 -10.29 -8.16
C ASN A 102 -13.01 -10.99 -6.84
N PRO A 103 -13.64 -12.12 -6.49
CA PRO A 103 -13.32 -12.87 -5.26
C PRO A 103 -11.86 -13.33 -5.19
N MET A 104 -11.20 -13.56 -6.34
CA MET A 104 -9.80 -13.98 -6.38
C MET A 104 -8.84 -12.92 -5.83
N ARG A 105 -9.25 -11.65 -5.81
CA ARG A 105 -8.48 -10.58 -5.14
C ARG A 105 -8.36 -10.84 -3.65
N HIS A 106 -9.45 -11.22 -3.00
CA HIS A 106 -9.44 -11.56 -1.57
C HIS A 106 -8.59 -12.81 -1.29
N ALA A 107 -8.73 -13.85 -2.10
CA ALA A 107 -7.91 -15.06 -1.99
C ALA A 107 -6.41 -14.79 -2.16
N GLY A 108 -6.03 -13.86 -3.03
CA GLY A 108 -4.63 -13.48 -3.26
C GLY A 108 -3.93 -12.92 -2.01
N TYR A 109 -4.66 -12.28 -1.11
CA TYR A 109 -4.09 -11.77 0.14
C TYR A 109 -3.85 -12.86 1.19
N LEU A 110 -4.54 -14.00 1.09
CA LEU A 110 -4.38 -15.14 1.99
C LEU A 110 -3.21 -16.06 1.62
N ASN A 111 -2.43 -15.72 0.60
CA ASN A 111 -1.33 -16.54 0.16
C ASN A 111 -0.13 -16.44 1.10
N VAL A 112 0.00 -17.41 1.97
CA VAL A 112 1.09 -17.54 2.96
C VAL A 112 2.28 -18.38 2.46
N SER A 113 2.27 -18.84 1.21
CA SER A 113 3.31 -19.73 0.66
C SER A 113 4.72 -19.10 0.71
N GLY A 114 4.81 -17.77 0.70
CA GLY A 114 6.08 -17.05 0.83
C GLY A 114 6.81 -17.33 2.13
N TYR A 115 6.09 -17.51 3.24
CA TYR A 115 6.67 -17.84 4.54
C TYR A 115 7.26 -19.25 4.59
N ILE A 116 6.74 -20.16 3.77
CA ILE A 116 7.20 -21.55 3.71
C ILE A 116 8.37 -21.70 2.74
N ARG A 117 8.29 -21.06 1.57
CA ARG A 117 9.22 -21.28 0.45
C ARG A 117 10.50 -20.45 0.54
N ARG A 118 10.47 -19.30 1.18
CA ARG A 118 11.63 -18.38 1.26
C ARG A 118 12.38 -18.61 2.56
N ASP A 119 13.70 -18.74 2.47
CA ASP A 119 14.57 -18.97 3.62
C ASP A 119 15.26 -17.68 4.04
N TYR A 120 14.49 -16.76 4.66
CA TYR A 120 14.96 -15.44 5.10
C TYR A 120 15.09 -15.30 6.63
N ALA A 121 14.54 -16.25 7.39
CA ALA A 121 14.56 -16.28 8.84
C ALA A 121 14.39 -17.74 9.32
N PRO A 122 14.62 -18.04 10.61
CA PRO A 122 14.34 -19.36 11.19
C PRO A 122 12.90 -19.81 10.85
N LEU A 123 12.75 -21.11 10.55
CA LEU A 123 11.45 -21.69 10.14
C LEU A 123 10.33 -21.37 11.15
N GLU A 124 10.65 -21.44 12.44
CA GLU A 124 9.70 -21.17 13.52
C GLU A 124 9.12 -19.74 13.41
N ASP A 125 9.95 -18.73 13.16
CA ASP A 125 9.52 -17.32 13.04
C ASP A 125 8.66 -17.13 11.80
N ARG A 126 9.03 -17.76 10.69
CA ARG A 126 8.25 -17.75 9.43
C ARG A 126 6.88 -18.42 9.61
N LEU A 127 6.83 -19.56 10.30
CA LEU A 127 5.57 -20.23 10.62
C LEU A 127 4.69 -19.43 11.58
N ARG A 128 5.30 -18.75 12.54
CA ARG A 128 4.57 -17.83 13.45
C ARG A 128 3.93 -16.67 12.67
N SER A 129 4.66 -16.10 11.71
CA SER A 129 4.14 -15.06 10.81
C SER A 129 2.99 -15.58 9.94
N ALA A 130 3.14 -16.78 9.35
CA ALA A 130 2.07 -17.41 8.57
C ALA A 130 0.82 -17.67 9.42
N ALA A 131 0.98 -18.18 10.63
CA ALA A 131 -0.12 -18.41 11.57
C ALA A 131 -0.81 -17.10 11.98
N SER A 132 -0.03 -16.02 12.18
CA SER A 132 -0.58 -14.69 12.47
C SER A 132 -1.44 -14.17 11.32
N ALA A 133 -0.96 -14.29 10.07
CA ALA A 133 -1.70 -13.89 8.88
C ALA A 133 -3.02 -14.68 8.69
N MET A 134 -3.08 -15.93 9.14
CA MET A 134 -4.28 -16.77 9.02
C MET A 134 -5.29 -16.56 10.16
N ARG A 135 -4.94 -15.85 11.23
CA ARG A 135 -5.89 -15.60 12.32
C ARG A 135 -7.01 -14.68 11.86
N PRO A 136 -8.28 -15.01 12.19
CA PRO A 136 -9.40 -14.13 11.88
C PRO A 136 -9.21 -12.80 12.60
N SER A 137 -9.22 -11.69 11.85
CA SER A 137 -9.32 -10.37 12.46
C SER A 137 -10.62 -10.25 13.24
N PRO A 138 -10.65 -9.65 14.44
CA PRO A 138 -11.88 -9.46 15.22
C PRO A 138 -12.97 -8.71 14.45
N LEU A 139 -12.62 -7.96 13.41
CA LEU A 139 -13.56 -7.23 12.55
C LEU A 139 -14.34 -8.13 11.56
N ARG A 140 -13.94 -9.39 11.35
CA ARG A 140 -14.69 -10.35 10.50
C ARG A 140 -15.90 -10.97 11.18
N ARG A 141 -16.12 -10.76 12.48
CA ARG A 141 -17.27 -11.31 13.22
C ARG A 141 -18.55 -10.48 13.10
N ALA A 142 -18.51 -9.31 12.46
CA ALA A 142 -19.64 -8.38 12.42
C ALA A 142 -20.50 -8.47 11.14
N THR A 143 -20.27 -9.43 10.25
CA THR A 143 -21.04 -9.57 9.00
C THR A 143 -21.61 -10.98 8.87
N THR A 144 -22.41 -11.39 9.86
CA THR A 144 -23.33 -12.51 9.70
C THR A 144 -24.67 -12.05 10.31
N VAL A 145 -25.42 -11.33 9.52
CA VAL A 145 -26.89 -11.20 9.64
C VAL A 145 -27.44 -11.27 8.23
#